data_b7602467873471c72528980eb742b081
#
_entry.id   b7602467873471c72528980eb742b081
#
_cell.length_a   1.000
_cell.length_b   1.000
_cell.length_c   1.000
_cell.angle_alpha   90.00
_cell.angle_beta   90.00
_cell.angle_gamma   90.00
#
_symmetry.space_group_name_H-M   'P 1'
#
loop_
_entity.id
_entity.type
_entity.pdbx_description
1 polymer ?
#
loop_
_entity_poly.entity_id
_entity_poly.type
_entity_poly.pdbx_seq_one_letter_code
_entity_poly.pdbx_strand_id
1 'polypeptide(L)'
;MRKTNLHLGDFTEKSHNKVVPRYYGEALFRLAERNEKIVALCADLAPPTETDFFRDRYPDRFFMMGIAEANMVGVASGMARMGDVPFVHSFCVFLTRRAYDQVAMQVAYPKSNVKLIGFLPGLTTLLGVSHQAIDDIALMRALPNMCVIEPCGPEQIDSAVNAAMDYDGPVYLRLNRAETELSSDTKIKKLDIGKVEITRKGDDLVIFACGLMLRKAESAAQILSESGIETTVVNVHTIKPIDDQKICELVSHCGATITAENHSIIGGLGDAVSKALNEKNISIAVNRVGIKDSFAEGGSTPYLLNKYGLETQDIVNKALKVLKQKIKVN
;
A
#
# COMPACT_ATOMS: atom_id res chain seq x y z
N MET A 1 12.70 -19.13 -11.27
CA MET A 1 11.81 -18.78 -10.13
C MET A 1 12.07 -19.74 -8.98
N ARG A 2 12.65 -19.29 -7.90
CA ARG A 2 12.69 -20.05 -6.64
C ARG A 2 11.34 -19.91 -5.97
N LYS A 3 10.78 -21.02 -5.57
CA LYS A 3 9.46 -21.14 -4.96
C LYS A 3 9.63 -21.63 -3.54
N THR A 4 9.03 -21.02 -2.56
CA THR A 4 9.04 -21.50 -1.16
C THR A 4 7.65 -21.88 -0.69
N ASN A 5 7.59 -22.90 0.15
CA ASN A 5 6.35 -23.45 0.71
C ASN A 5 5.99 -22.81 2.08
N LEU A 6 6.45 -21.58 2.36
CA LEU A 6 6.15 -20.92 3.63
C LEU A 6 4.91 -20.04 3.53
N HIS A 7 3.84 -20.49 4.15
CA HIS A 7 2.58 -19.77 4.28
C HIS A 7 2.41 -19.26 5.72
N LEU A 8 2.49 -17.95 5.90
CA LEU A 8 2.07 -17.28 7.15
C LEU A 8 0.61 -16.81 7.12
N GLY A 9 -0.16 -17.20 6.14
CA GLY A 9 -1.51 -16.69 5.92
C GLY A 9 -2.63 -17.71 5.86
N ASP A 10 -2.32 -18.98 5.68
CA ASP A 10 -3.36 -19.99 5.50
C ASP A 10 -2.94 -21.32 6.13
N PHE A 11 -3.54 -21.65 7.28
CA PHE A 11 -3.29 -22.91 8.01
C PHE A 11 -4.25 -24.03 7.63
N THR A 12 -4.91 -23.96 6.47
CA THR A 12 -5.71 -25.06 5.98
C THR A 12 -4.84 -26.08 5.24
N GLU A 13 -5.10 -27.38 5.40
CA GLU A 13 -4.34 -28.48 4.76
C GLU A 13 -4.23 -28.36 3.23
N LYS A 14 -5.09 -27.56 2.60
CA LYS A 14 -5.09 -27.35 1.14
C LYS A 14 -4.05 -26.31 0.67
N SER A 15 -3.44 -25.54 1.57
CA SER A 15 -2.51 -24.46 1.20
C SER A 15 -1.05 -24.92 1.13
N HIS A 16 -0.69 -26.05 1.71
CA HIS A 16 0.70 -26.50 1.84
C HIS A 16 1.47 -26.74 0.52
N ASN A 17 0.77 -26.83 -0.61
CA ASN A 17 1.37 -27.05 -1.91
C ASN A 17 1.25 -25.85 -2.88
N LYS A 18 0.71 -24.73 -2.44
CA LYS A 18 0.56 -23.55 -3.30
C LYS A 18 1.87 -22.76 -3.37
N VAL A 19 2.42 -22.72 -4.56
CA VAL A 19 3.63 -21.95 -4.82
C VAL A 19 3.27 -20.47 -4.92
N VAL A 20 3.80 -19.66 -4.02
CA VAL A 20 3.58 -18.22 -4.00
C VAL A 20 4.69 -17.52 -4.78
N PRO A 21 4.38 -16.75 -5.82
CA PRO A 21 5.35 -15.92 -6.50
C PRO A 21 5.96 -14.88 -5.54
N ARG A 22 7.22 -14.52 -5.76
CA ARG A 22 7.99 -13.63 -4.89
C ARG A 22 8.42 -12.40 -5.67
N TYR A 23 7.45 -11.59 -6.03
CA TYR A 23 7.65 -10.43 -6.91
C TYR A 23 8.58 -9.38 -6.32
N TYR A 24 8.46 -9.13 -5.02
CA TYR A 24 9.30 -8.16 -4.34
C TYR A 24 10.75 -8.67 -4.23
N GLY A 25 10.93 -9.90 -3.75
CA GLY A 25 12.27 -10.49 -3.61
C GLY A 25 13.03 -10.54 -4.93
N GLU A 26 12.35 -10.87 -6.04
CA GLU A 26 12.93 -10.84 -7.39
C GLU A 26 13.27 -9.42 -7.86
N ALA A 27 12.40 -8.44 -7.56
CA ALA A 27 12.63 -7.04 -7.91
C ALA A 27 13.86 -6.47 -7.15
N LEU A 28 13.91 -6.69 -5.83
CA LEU A 28 15.06 -6.28 -5.01
C LEU A 28 16.36 -6.95 -5.46
N PHE A 29 16.30 -8.24 -5.79
CA PHE A 29 17.44 -8.99 -6.31
C PHE A 29 17.99 -8.35 -7.59
N ARG A 30 17.13 -8.13 -8.61
CA ARG A 30 17.54 -7.48 -9.88
C ARG A 30 18.12 -6.08 -9.66
N LEU A 31 17.58 -5.35 -8.70
CA LEU A 31 18.07 -4.02 -8.36
C LEU A 31 19.46 -4.09 -7.72
N ALA A 32 19.69 -5.04 -6.82
CA ALA A 32 20.95 -5.25 -6.12
C ALA A 32 22.08 -5.77 -7.02
N GLU A 33 21.76 -6.45 -8.14
CA GLU A 33 22.75 -6.81 -9.16
C GLU A 33 23.39 -5.59 -9.85
N ARG A 34 22.63 -4.50 -9.92
CA ARG A 34 23.05 -3.26 -10.62
C ARG A 34 23.55 -2.18 -9.67
N ASN A 35 23.38 -2.36 -8.35
CA ASN A 35 23.76 -1.35 -7.36
C ASN A 35 24.30 -2.01 -6.08
N GLU A 36 25.60 -1.91 -5.88
CA GLU A 36 26.32 -2.49 -4.73
C GLU A 36 26.04 -1.75 -3.41
N LYS A 37 25.52 -0.52 -3.45
CA LYS A 37 25.16 0.25 -2.26
C LYS A 37 23.92 -0.27 -1.56
N ILE A 38 23.15 -1.14 -2.20
CA ILE A 38 21.95 -1.70 -1.59
C ILE A 38 22.33 -2.71 -0.54
N VAL A 39 21.85 -2.48 0.68
CA VAL A 39 21.91 -3.41 1.79
C VAL A 39 20.50 -3.74 2.28
N ALA A 40 20.29 -4.97 2.75
CA ALA A 40 18.99 -5.41 3.26
C ALA A 40 19.09 -5.73 4.75
N LEU A 41 18.20 -5.11 5.54
CA LEU A 41 18.07 -5.40 6.96
C LEU A 41 16.71 -6.07 7.21
N CYS A 42 16.66 -7.08 8.07
CA CYS A 42 15.45 -7.85 8.33
C CYS A 42 15.27 -8.15 9.82
N ALA A 43 14.03 -7.99 10.32
CA ALA A 43 13.67 -8.26 11.72
C ALA A 43 13.16 -9.70 11.89
N ASP A 44 14.01 -10.69 11.64
CA ASP A 44 13.72 -12.14 11.78
C ASP A 44 12.53 -12.63 10.91
N LEU A 45 12.33 -12.01 9.77
CA LEU A 45 11.21 -12.27 8.86
C LEU A 45 11.68 -12.50 7.40
N ALA A 46 12.89 -13.06 7.18
CA ALA A 46 13.45 -13.14 5.84
C ALA A 46 12.55 -13.88 4.83
N PRO A 47 12.01 -15.09 5.09
CA PRO A 47 11.10 -15.71 4.15
C PRO A 47 9.75 -14.97 3.99
N PRO A 48 9.08 -14.50 5.07
CA PRO A 48 7.82 -13.77 4.94
C PRO A 48 7.93 -12.43 4.20
N THR A 49 9.10 -11.80 4.23
CA THR A 49 9.37 -10.53 3.54
C THR A 49 10.15 -10.73 2.24
N GLU A 50 10.27 -11.97 1.76
CA GLU A 50 10.92 -12.35 0.50
C GLU A 50 12.42 -11.96 0.41
N THR A 51 13.06 -11.67 1.56
CA THR A 51 14.46 -11.23 1.61
C THR A 51 15.48 -12.37 1.72
N ASP A 52 15.03 -13.61 1.85
CA ASP A 52 15.89 -14.79 1.82
C ASP A 52 16.61 -14.96 0.48
N PHE A 53 16.04 -14.53 -0.65
CA PHE A 53 16.74 -14.42 -1.94
C PHE A 53 17.97 -13.52 -1.86
N PHE A 54 17.79 -12.34 -1.28
CA PHE A 54 18.88 -11.39 -1.10
C PHE A 54 19.95 -11.94 -0.16
N ARG A 55 19.53 -12.50 0.99
CA ARG A 55 20.42 -13.13 1.97
C ARG A 55 21.31 -14.21 1.34
N ASP A 56 20.69 -15.12 0.58
CA ASP A 56 21.40 -16.28 0.03
C ASP A 56 22.40 -15.89 -1.09
N ARG A 57 22.16 -14.76 -1.75
CA ARG A 57 23.01 -14.28 -2.84
C ARG A 57 24.04 -13.26 -2.40
N TYR A 58 23.69 -12.38 -1.45
CA TYR A 58 24.51 -11.28 -0.97
C TYR A 58 24.64 -11.30 0.56
N PRO A 59 25.23 -12.36 1.15
CA PRO A 59 25.30 -12.50 2.61
C PRO A 59 26.03 -11.34 3.29
N ASP A 60 27.04 -10.76 2.64
CA ASP A 60 27.83 -9.62 3.20
C ASP A 60 27.06 -8.30 3.16
N ARG A 61 25.92 -8.24 2.47
CA ARG A 61 25.04 -7.07 2.38
C ARG A 61 23.67 -7.31 3.03
N PHE A 62 23.50 -8.45 3.74
CA PHE A 62 22.30 -8.81 4.46
C PHE A 62 22.53 -8.86 5.95
N PHE A 63 21.69 -8.14 6.71
CA PHE A 63 21.79 -8.01 8.16
C PHE A 63 20.51 -8.52 8.84
N MET A 64 20.62 -9.65 9.54
CA MET A 64 19.55 -10.16 10.39
C MET A 64 19.62 -9.46 11.75
N MET A 65 18.66 -8.60 12.03
CA MET A 65 18.66 -7.73 13.21
C MET A 65 17.90 -8.33 14.40
N GLY A 66 17.26 -9.50 14.22
CA GLY A 66 16.34 -10.07 15.21
C GLY A 66 15.04 -9.26 15.31
N ILE A 67 14.17 -9.61 16.26
CA ILE A 67 12.89 -8.92 16.51
C ILE A 67 13.16 -7.59 17.24
N ALA A 68 13.84 -6.67 16.57
CA ALA A 68 14.33 -5.41 17.13
C ALA A 68 14.21 -4.26 16.12
N GLU A 69 12.98 -3.98 15.64
CA GLU A 69 12.72 -3.03 14.56
C GLU A 69 13.23 -1.61 14.85
N ALA A 70 13.12 -1.15 16.09
CA ALA A 70 13.64 0.15 16.50
C ALA A 70 15.17 0.24 16.31
N ASN A 71 15.91 -0.79 16.74
CA ASN A 71 17.36 -0.88 16.52
C ASN A 71 17.68 -1.00 15.02
N MET A 72 16.93 -1.81 14.28
CA MET A 72 17.10 -2.01 12.84
C MET A 72 16.98 -0.69 12.08
N VAL A 73 15.98 0.14 12.38
CA VAL A 73 15.80 1.45 11.77
C VAL A 73 16.94 2.40 12.11
N GLY A 74 17.43 2.36 13.37
CA GLY A 74 18.60 3.14 13.80
C GLY A 74 19.87 2.79 13.04
N VAL A 75 20.16 1.49 12.91
CA VAL A 75 21.31 0.98 12.14
C VAL A 75 21.19 1.38 10.68
N ALA A 76 20.02 1.20 10.06
CA ALA A 76 19.77 1.59 8.67
C ALA A 76 20.02 3.10 8.44
N SER A 77 19.59 3.96 9.37
CA SER A 77 19.89 5.39 9.28
C SER A 77 21.39 5.69 9.32
N GLY A 78 22.15 4.97 10.16
CA GLY A 78 23.61 5.07 10.20
C GLY A 78 24.25 4.66 8.87
N MET A 79 23.85 3.51 8.31
CA MET A 79 24.32 3.01 7.01
C MET A 79 24.02 4.01 5.87
N ALA A 80 22.82 4.58 5.85
CA ALA A 80 22.46 5.57 4.84
C ALA A 80 23.36 6.81 4.89
N ARG A 81 23.78 7.25 6.06
CA ARG A 81 24.74 8.36 6.24
C ARG A 81 26.15 8.01 5.75
N MET A 82 26.49 6.73 5.72
CA MET A 82 27.77 6.23 5.19
C MET A 82 27.73 6.02 3.67
N GLY A 83 26.57 6.21 3.03
CA GLY A 83 26.43 6.15 1.58
C GLY A 83 25.76 4.88 1.04
N ASP A 84 25.32 3.98 1.93
CA ASP A 84 24.50 2.84 1.56
C ASP A 84 23.05 3.25 1.26
N VAL A 85 22.30 2.35 0.63
CA VAL A 85 20.85 2.46 0.47
C VAL A 85 20.18 1.29 1.15
N PRO A 86 19.83 1.44 2.44
CA PRO A 86 19.23 0.36 3.22
C PRO A 86 17.77 0.14 2.85
N PHE A 87 17.44 -1.12 2.54
CA PHE A 87 16.08 -1.65 2.46
C PHE A 87 15.78 -2.40 3.77
N VAL A 88 14.81 -1.91 4.54
CA VAL A 88 14.50 -2.34 5.91
C VAL A 88 13.19 -3.09 5.93
N HIS A 89 13.19 -4.36 6.33
CA HIS A 89 12.08 -5.28 6.14
C HIS A 89 11.47 -5.75 7.46
N SER A 90 10.17 -5.56 7.60
CA SER A 90 9.33 -6.19 8.61
C SER A 90 7.87 -6.18 8.17
N PHE A 91 6.94 -6.58 9.03
CA PHE A 91 5.53 -6.32 8.79
C PHE A 91 5.18 -4.84 8.99
N CYS A 92 4.19 -4.34 8.26
CA CYS A 92 3.75 -2.95 8.32
C CYS A 92 3.56 -2.46 9.76
N VAL A 93 2.84 -3.24 10.55
CA VAL A 93 2.53 -2.90 11.95
C VAL A 93 3.77 -2.71 12.83
N PHE A 94 4.83 -3.48 12.58
CA PHE A 94 6.03 -3.43 13.42
C PHE A 94 6.98 -2.31 13.00
N LEU A 95 7.09 -2.04 11.71
CA LEU A 95 7.85 -0.87 11.23
C LEU A 95 7.21 0.44 11.65
N THR A 96 5.88 0.49 11.70
CA THR A 96 5.16 1.72 11.99
C THR A 96 4.91 1.93 13.49
N ARG A 97 4.28 1.00 14.20
CA ARG A 97 3.95 1.22 15.61
C ARG A 97 5.16 1.05 16.54
N ARG A 98 5.97 -0.01 16.32
CA ARG A 98 7.07 -0.37 17.23
C ARG A 98 8.31 0.51 17.07
N ALA A 99 8.58 0.98 15.84
CA ALA A 99 9.77 1.76 15.52
C ALA A 99 9.45 3.23 15.15
N TYR A 100 8.25 3.73 15.48
CA TYR A 100 7.77 5.02 14.99
C TYR A 100 8.67 6.20 15.35
N ASP A 101 9.16 6.26 16.59
CA ASP A 101 10.09 7.30 17.03
C ASP A 101 11.39 7.29 16.24
N GLN A 102 11.97 6.10 16.02
CA GLN A 102 13.21 5.96 15.23
C GLN A 102 12.97 6.32 13.77
N VAL A 103 11.82 5.93 13.19
CA VAL A 103 11.45 6.34 11.84
C VAL A 103 11.32 7.86 11.77
N ALA A 104 10.67 8.51 12.73
CA ALA A 104 10.50 9.95 12.77
C ALA A 104 11.84 10.69 12.91
N MET A 105 12.64 10.32 13.93
CA MET A 105 13.81 11.10 14.35
C MET A 105 15.10 10.73 13.61
N GLN A 106 15.23 9.49 13.19
CA GLN A 106 16.48 9.03 12.56
C GLN A 106 16.36 8.88 11.04
N VAL A 107 15.15 8.72 10.50
CA VAL A 107 14.92 8.53 9.07
C VAL A 107 14.23 9.75 8.44
N ALA A 108 13.04 10.13 8.91
CA ALA A 108 12.26 11.20 8.29
C ALA A 108 12.86 12.60 8.56
N TYR A 109 13.21 12.93 9.80
CA TYR A 109 13.77 14.23 10.16
C TYR A 109 15.04 14.58 9.38
N PRO A 110 16.09 13.73 9.34
CA PRO A 110 17.32 14.00 8.59
C PRO A 110 17.21 13.69 7.09
N LYS A 111 16.06 13.26 6.58
CA LYS A 111 15.84 12.82 5.19
C LYS A 111 16.76 11.66 4.78
N SER A 112 17.04 10.74 5.69
CA SER A 112 17.91 9.59 5.41
C SER A 112 17.37 8.76 4.25
N ASN A 113 18.23 8.36 3.32
CA ASN A 113 17.86 7.56 2.14
C ASN A 113 17.60 6.09 2.53
N VAL A 114 16.59 5.84 3.35
CA VAL A 114 16.18 4.53 3.86
C VAL A 114 14.84 4.13 3.24
N LYS A 115 14.75 2.88 2.78
CA LYS A 115 13.54 2.28 2.21
C LYS A 115 12.92 1.34 3.24
N LEU A 116 11.81 1.76 3.84
CA LEU A 116 11.05 0.98 4.82
C LEU A 116 10.04 0.11 4.08
N ILE A 117 10.23 -1.19 4.10
CA ILE A 117 9.43 -2.16 3.34
C ILE A 117 8.52 -2.91 4.30
N GLY A 118 7.24 -2.55 4.30
CA GLY A 118 6.22 -3.15 5.15
C GLY A 118 5.38 -4.18 4.41
N PHE A 119 5.30 -5.39 4.96
CA PHE A 119 4.44 -6.46 4.48
C PHE A 119 3.19 -6.64 5.34
N LEU A 120 2.18 -7.32 4.83
CA LEU A 120 0.90 -7.62 5.49
C LEU A 120 0.14 -6.36 5.93
N PRO A 121 -0.23 -5.48 4.99
CA PRO A 121 -0.96 -4.25 5.29
C PRO A 121 -2.42 -4.52 5.65
N GLY A 122 -3.00 -3.69 6.50
CA GLY A 122 -4.42 -3.72 6.85
C GLY A 122 -4.88 -5.08 7.36
N LEU A 123 -5.89 -5.65 6.73
CA LEU A 123 -6.51 -6.93 7.09
C LEU A 123 -5.95 -8.15 6.35
N THR A 124 -4.78 -8.04 5.72
CA THR A 124 -4.18 -9.12 4.93
C THR A 124 -3.38 -10.14 5.76
N THR A 125 -3.75 -10.32 7.02
CA THR A 125 -3.16 -11.30 7.93
C THR A 125 -4.24 -11.95 8.80
N LEU A 126 -4.12 -13.24 9.06
CA LEU A 126 -5.02 -13.98 9.95
C LEU A 126 -4.68 -13.84 11.44
N LEU A 127 -3.51 -13.25 11.75
CA LEU A 127 -2.93 -13.23 13.11
C LEU A 127 -3.60 -12.23 14.06
N GLY A 128 -4.64 -11.53 13.62
CA GLY A 128 -5.42 -10.62 14.43
C GLY A 128 -4.76 -9.25 14.66
N VAL A 129 -5.28 -8.51 15.61
CA VAL A 129 -5.00 -7.09 15.86
C VAL A 129 -3.52 -6.76 16.05
N SER A 130 -2.74 -7.68 16.62
CA SER A 130 -1.30 -7.49 16.84
C SER A 130 -0.47 -7.44 15.55
N HIS A 131 -1.03 -7.93 14.43
CA HIS A 131 -0.37 -7.98 13.13
C HIS A 131 -1.10 -7.17 12.03
N GLN A 132 -2.25 -6.60 12.35
CA GLN A 132 -3.06 -5.82 11.41
C GLN A 132 -2.65 -4.35 11.44
N ALA A 133 -2.03 -3.89 10.36
CA ALA A 133 -1.61 -2.50 10.19
C ALA A 133 -2.76 -1.68 9.58
N ILE A 134 -3.71 -1.25 10.42
CA ILE A 134 -4.87 -0.47 9.99
C ILE A 134 -4.67 1.04 10.12
N ASP A 135 -3.51 1.49 10.60
CA ASP A 135 -3.16 2.86 10.93
C ASP A 135 -1.79 3.30 10.37
N ASP A 136 -1.10 2.41 9.68
CA ASP A 136 0.26 2.61 9.18
C ASP A 136 0.36 3.75 8.14
N ILE A 137 -0.60 3.87 7.23
CA ILE A 137 -0.64 4.99 6.27
C ILE A 137 -0.79 6.32 7.03
N ALA A 138 -1.68 6.38 8.02
CA ALA A 138 -1.90 7.60 8.82
C ALA A 138 -0.61 8.04 9.53
N LEU A 139 0.07 7.11 10.19
CA LEU A 139 1.33 7.34 10.90
C LEU A 139 2.42 7.83 9.96
N MET A 140 2.63 7.15 8.82
CA MET A 140 3.69 7.50 7.88
C MET A 140 3.39 8.80 7.12
N ARG A 141 2.13 9.06 6.78
CA ARG A 141 1.73 10.33 6.16
C ARG A 141 1.96 11.54 7.07
N ALA A 142 1.82 11.37 8.38
CA ALA A 142 2.04 12.45 9.34
C ALA A 142 3.50 12.92 9.39
N LEU A 143 4.47 12.07 9.06
CA LEU A 143 5.89 12.39 9.13
C LEU A 143 6.31 13.32 7.99
N PRO A 144 6.92 14.49 8.24
CA PRO A 144 7.56 15.30 7.21
C PRO A 144 8.59 14.47 6.41
N ASN A 145 8.79 14.82 5.13
CA ASN A 145 9.75 14.20 4.22
C ASN A 145 9.48 12.74 3.82
N MET A 146 8.62 12.00 4.53
CA MET A 146 8.30 10.61 4.22
C MET A 146 7.49 10.51 2.93
N CYS A 147 7.98 9.70 1.98
CA CYS A 147 7.21 9.27 0.81
C CYS A 147 6.44 7.98 1.18
N VAL A 148 5.17 7.86 0.77
CA VAL A 148 4.31 6.70 1.09
C VAL A 148 3.76 6.12 -0.20
N ILE A 149 4.14 4.87 -0.49
CA ILE A 149 3.78 4.16 -1.73
C ILE A 149 3.07 2.85 -1.38
N GLU A 150 1.95 2.58 -2.04
CA GLU A 150 1.23 1.31 -1.97
C GLU A 150 0.90 0.84 -3.39
N PRO A 151 1.70 -0.05 -4.00
CA PRO A 151 1.40 -0.59 -5.32
C PRO A 151 0.16 -1.48 -5.26
N CYS A 152 -0.60 -1.49 -6.35
CA CYS A 152 -1.89 -2.17 -6.43
C CYS A 152 -1.78 -3.67 -6.71
N GLY A 153 -0.61 -4.17 -7.13
CA GLY A 153 -0.43 -5.58 -7.46
C GLY A 153 0.97 -5.93 -7.95
N PRO A 154 1.16 -7.21 -8.26
CA PRO A 154 2.44 -7.76 -8.71
C PRO A 154 3.07 -6.98 -9.87
N GLU A 155 2.25 -6.54 -10.81
CA GLU A 155 2.65 -5.83 -12.02
C GLU A 155 3.29 -4.46 -11.71
N GLN A 156 2.96 -3.90 -10.54
CA GLN A 156 3.47 -2.60 -10.12
C GLN A 156 4.63 -2.69 -9.12
N ILE A 157 4.87 -3.88 -8.51
CA ILE A 157 5.89 -4.03 -7.46
C ILE A 157 7.29 -3.70 -8.00
N ASP A 158 7.67 -4.24 -9.16
CA ASP A 158 9.00 -3.95 -9.74
C ASP A 158 9.19 -2.45 -10.01
N SER A 159 8.17 -1.80 -10.56
CA SER A 159 8.18 -0.35 -10.78
C SER A 159 8.24 0.44 -9.48
N ALA A 160 7.53 0.00 -8.43
CA ALA A 160 7.55 0.65 -7.12
C ALA A 160 8.92 0.53 -6.42
N VAL A 161 9.59 -0.62 -6.54
CA VAL A 161 10.92 -0.85 -5.99
C VAL A 161 11.95 0.04 -6.70
N ASN A 162 11.89 0.15 -8.03
CA ASN A 162 12.76 1.04 -8.79
C ASN A 162 12.46 2.52 -8.46
N ALA A 163 11.20 2.93 -8.39
CA ALA A 163 10.83 4.30 -8.02
C ALA A 163 11.28 4.66 -6.59
N ALA A 164 11.16 3.71 -5.65
CA ALA A 164 11.68 3.88 -4.29
C ALA A 164 13.20 4.04 -4.28
N MET A 165 13.93 3.30 -5.10
CA MET A 165 15.39 3.44 -5.22
C MET A 165 15.79 4.81 -5.78
N ASP A 166 15.09 5.27 -6.82
CA ASP A 166 15.38 6.54 -7.50
C ASP A 166 15.01 7.77 -6.64
N TYR A 167 14.15 7.60 -5.64
CA TYR A 167 13.77 8.67 -4.72
C TYR A 167 14.86 8.92 -3.68
N ASP A 168 15.50 10.07 -3.71
CA ASP A 168 16.50 10.46 -2.71
C ASP A 168 15.82 10.92 -1.42
N GLY A 169 15.70 10.01 -0.48
CA GLY A 169 15.05 10.23 0.82
C GLY A 169 14.28 9.02 1.34
N PRO A 170 13.54 9.22 2.44
CA PRO A 170 12.81 8.14 3.10
C PRO A 170 11.57 7.73 2.31
N VAL A 171 11.43 6.43 2.09
CA VAL A 171 10.24 5.82 1.46
C VAL A 171 9.66 4.76 2.36
N TYR A 172 8.36 4.80 2.60
CA TYR A 172 7.59 3.69 3.13
C TYR A 172 6.85 3.01 1.98
N LEU A 173 7.25 1.78 1.68
CA LEU A 173 6.66 0.93 0.64
C LEU A 173 5.79 -0.14 1.31
N ARG A 174 4.49 -0.07 1.09
CA ARG A 174 3.46 -0.90 1.70
C ARG A 174 3.07 -2.03 0.75
N LEU A 175 3.40 -3.29 1.08
CA LEU A 175 3.32 -4.40 0.15
C LEU A 175 2.32 -5.47 0.59
N ASN A 176 1.39 -5.79 -0.30
CA ASN A 176 0.64 -7.04 -0.22
C ASN A 176 1.48 -8.20 -0.75
N ARG A 177 1.34 -9.38 -0.13
CA ARG A 177 1.93 -10.60 -0.68
C ARG A 177 1.09 -11.12 -1.86
N ALA A 178 1.73 -11.88 -2.73
CA ALA A 178 1.08 -12.45 -3.92
C ALA A 178 -0.06 -13.45 -3.62
N GLU A 179 -0.27 -13.82 -2.37
CA GLU A 179 -1.40 -14.65 -1.93
C GLU A 179 -2.73 -13.88 -1.92
N THR A 180 -2.69 -12.55 -1.85
CA THR A 180 -3.87 -11.73 -2.10
C THR A 180 -4.12 -11.73 -3.60
N GLU A 181 -5.30 -12.17 -4.02
CA GLU A 181 -5.67 -12.22 -5.45
C GLU A 181 -5.46 -10.88 -6.13
N LEU A 182 -4.41 -10.78 -6.90
CA LEU A 182 -3.95 -9.57 -7.56
C LEU A 182 -3.81 -9.78 -9.06
N SER A 183 -4.65 -10.62 -9.67
CA SER A 183 -4.60 -10.76 -11.11
C SER A 183 -5.28 -9.60 -11.81
N SER A 184 -4.69 -8.98 -12.78
CA SER A 184 -5.34 -8.04 -13.67
C SER A 184 -4.92 -8.21 -15.11
N ASP A 185 -5.92 -8.07 -15.96
CA ASP A 185 -5.70 -7.82 -17.36
C ASP A 185 -5.39 -6.34 -17.64
N THR A 186 -5.42 -5.50 -16.59
CA THR A 186 -5.12 -4.08 -16.71
C THR A 186 -3.63 -3.87 -16.87
N LYS A 187 -3.22 -3.28 -17.98
CA LYS A 187 -1.82 -2.88 -18.21
C LYS A 187 -1.50 -1.67 -17.32
N ILE A 188 -1.00 -1.96 -16.12
CA ILE A 188 -0.56 -0.94 -15.18
C ILE A 188 0.74 -0.32 -15.70
N LYS A 189 0.77 1.00 -15.74
CA LYS A 189 1.92 1.76 -16.22
C LYS A 189 3.02 1.83 -15.16
N LYS A 190 4.18 2.32 -15.59
CA LYS A 190 5.29 2.66 -14.68
C LYS A 190 4.78 3.58 -13.56
N LEU A 191 5.17 3.26 -12.31
CA LEU A 191 4.85 4.09 -11.16
C LEU A 191 5.66 5.38 -11.18
N ASP A 192 4.98 6.52 -11.24
CA ASP A 192 5.57 7.84 -11.10
C ASP A 192 5.15 8.44 -9.75
N ILE A 193 6.12 8.67 -8.85
CA ILE A 193 5.86 9.20 -7.51
C ILE A 193 5.12 10.54 -7.59
N GLY A 194 4.03 10.66 -6.83
CA GLY A 194 3.22 11.87 -6.79
C GLY A 194 2.25 12.02 -7.96
N LYS A 195 2.06 10.98 -8.77
CA LYS A 195 1.05 10.93 -9.82
C LYS A 195 0.01 9.87 -9.54
N VAL A 196 -1.19 10.05 -10.06
CA VAL A 196 -2.24 9.01 -10.07
C VAL A 196 -2.36 8.39 -11.45
N GLU A 197 -2.87 7.17 -11.52
CA GLU A 197 -3.12 6.45 -12.77
C GLU A 197 -4.63 6.21 -12.95
N ILE A 198 -5.19 6.66 -14.07
CA ILE A 198 -6.58 6.38 -14.42
C ILE A 198 -6.61 5.01 -15.10
N THR A 199 -7.24 4.02 -14.47
CA THR A 199 -7.38 2.66 -15.01
C THR A 199 -8.69 2.47 -15.78
N ARG A 200 -9.73 3.24 -15.45
CA ARG A 200 -11.00 3.30 -16.17
C ARG A 200 -11.51 4.75 -16.23
N LYS A 201 -12.12 5.15 -17.33
CA LYS A 201 -12.76 6.47 -17.51
C LYS A 201 -14.28 6.35 -17.44
N GLY A 202 -14.92 7.37 -16.87
CA GLY A 202 -16.35 7.55 -16.76
C GLY A 202 -16.65 8.92 -16.15
N ASP A 203 -17.86 9.39 -16.27
CA ASP A 203 -18.19 10.80 -15.98
C ASP A 203 -19.12 10.97 -14.76
N ASP A 204 -19.76 9.90 -14.27
CA ASP A 204 -20.76 10.01 -13.22
C ASP A 204 -20.18 10.05 -11.80
N LEU A 205 -19.09 9.33 -11.58
CA LEU A 205 -18.45 9.12 -10.28
C LEU A 205 -16.96 8.86 -10.45
N VAL A 206 -16.13 9.31 -9.50
CA VAL A 206 -14.74 8.89 -9.41
C VAL A 206 -14.49 8.05 -8.15
N ILE A 207 -13.81 6.91 -8.31
CA ILE A 207 -13.34 6.05 -7.21
C ILE A 207 -11.81 6.11 -7.18
N PHE A 208 -11.26 6.63 -6.09
CA PHE A 208 -9.84 6.57 -5.79
C PHE A 208 -9.56 5.34 -4.93
N ALA A 209 -8.65 4.49 -5.35
CA ALA A 209 -8.30 3.27 -4.62
C ALA A 209 -6.78 3.09 -4.55
N CYS A 210 -6.28 2.47 -3.47
CA CYS A 210 -4.88 2.07 -3.31
C CYS A 210 -4.77 0.57 -2.98
N GLY A 211 -3.61 0.01 -3.29
CA GLY A 211 -3.30 -1.38 -3.00
C GLY A 211 -4.34 -2.35 -3.56
N LEU A 212 -4.68 -3.36 -2.77
CA LEU A 212 -5.64 -4.41 -3.16
C LEU A 212 -7.05 -3.88 -3.47
N MET A 213 -7.40 -2.69 -2.98
CA MET A 213 -8.74 -2.13 -3.21
C MET A 213 -8.96 -1.65 -4.64
N LEU A 214 -7.91 -1.45 -5.43
CA LEU A 214 -8.05 -1.07 -6.84
C LEU A 214 -8.86 -2.10 -7.62
N ARG A 215 -8.60 -3.38 -7.40
CA ARG A 215 -9.32 -4.48 -8.06
C ARG A 215 -10.80 -4.48 -7.74
N LYS A 216 -11.09 -4.30 -6.46
CA LYS A 216 -12.48 -4.23 -6.02
C LYS A 216 -13.18 -3.00 -6.59
N ALA A 217 -12.46 -1.88 -6.75
CA ALA A 217 -12.97 -0.67 -7.39
C ALA A 217 -13.24 -0.88 -8.90
N GLU A 218 -12.36 -1.57 -9.62
CA GLU A 218 -12.55 -1.92 -11.03
C GLU A 218 -13.75 -2.85 -11.23
N SER A 219 -13.87 -3.88 -10.38
CA SER A 219 -15.03 -4.78 -10.40
C SER A 219 -16.34 -4.06 -10.07
N ALA A 220 -16.29 -3.11 -9.11
CA ALA A 220 -17.45 -2.29 -8.76
C ALA A 220 -17.87 -1.37 -9.91
N ALA A 221 -16.92 -0.75 -10.60
CA ALA A 221 -17.17 0.07 -11.76
C ALA A 221 -17.77 -0.73 -12.92
N GLN A 222 -17.39 -1.99 -13.10
CA GLN A 222 -17.99 -2.89 -14.08
C GLN A 222 -19.46 -3.16 -13.76
N ILE A 223 -19.79 -3.50 -12.51
CA ILE A 223 -21.18 -3.72 -12.05
C ILE A 223 -22.03 -2.44 -12.21
N LEU A 224 -21.47 -1.29 -11.89
CA LEU A 224 -22.15 0.00 -12.03
C LEU A 224 -22.45 0.34 -13.50
N SER A 225 -21.55 0.03 -14.41
CA SER A 225 -21.73 0.23 -15.86
C SER A 225 -22.90 -0.60 -16.43
N GLU A 226 -23.15 -1.81 -15.90
CA GLU A 226 -24.31 -2.62 -16.25
C GLU A 226 -25.65 -1.93 -15.91
N SER A 227 -25.60 -0.99 -14.98
CA SER A 227 -26.73 -0.14 -14.58
C SER A 227 -26.68 1.25 -15.23
N GLY A 228 -25.84 1.47 -16.23
CA GLY A 228 -25.72 2.74 -16.95
C GLY A 228 -24.96 3.83 -16.18
N ILE A 229 -24.17 3.47 -15.17
CA ILE A 229 -23.36 4.40 -14.37
C ILE A 229 -21.89 4.28 -14.78
N GLU A 230 -21.38 5.30 -15.46
CA GLU A 230 -20.00 5.31 -15.93
C GLU A 230 -19.05 5.92 -14.89
N THR A 231 -18.14 5.08 -14.39
CA THR A 231 -17.28 5.40 -13.25
C THR A 231 -15.83 5.53 -13.67
N THR A 232 -15.18 6.64 -13.31
CA THR A 232 -13.73 6.77 -13.36
C THR A 232 -13.12 6.02 -12.20
N VAL A 233 -12.14 5.12 -12.46
CA VAL A 233 -11.35 4.42 -11.44
C VAL A 233 -9.91 4.90 -11.52
N VAL A 234 -9.37 5.23 -10.34
CA VAL A 234 -8.04 5.84 -10.20
C VAL A 234 -7.21 5.04 -9.21
N ASN A 235 -6.06 4.56 -9.68
CA ASN A 235 -5.02 3.98 -8.84
C ASN A 235 -4.20 5.10 -8.18
N VAL A 236 -4.30 5.21 -6.86
CA VAL A 236 -3.50 6.14 -6.05
C VAL A 236 -2.36 5.37 -5.40
N HIS A 237 -1.41 4.94 -6.21
CA HIS A 237 -0.24 4.20 -5.74
C HIS A 237 0.74 5.03 -4.89
N THR A 238 0.72 6.37 -5.00
CA THR A 238 1.48 7.26 -4.13
C THR A 238 0.51 8.09 -3.28
N ILE A 239 0.49 7.80 -1.97
CA ILE A 239 -0.41 8.47 -1.03
C ILE A 239 0.22 9.74 -0.48
N LYS A 240 1.56 9.81 -0.50
CA LYS A 240 2.35 11.00 -0.18
C LYS A 240 3.68 10.99 -0.95
N PRO A 241 3.98 12.07 -1.73
CA PRO A 241 3.08 13.16 -2.09
C PRO A 241 1.89 12.65 -2.88
N ILE A 242 0.72 13.29 -2.72
CA ILE A 242 -0.47 12.94 -3.50
C ILE A 242 -0.62 13.89 -4.71
N ASP A 243 -1.24 13.44 -5.79
CA ASP A 243 -1.51 14.25 -6.99
C ASP A 243 -2.74 15.14 -6.80
N ASP A 244 -2.58 16.18 -5.97
CA ASP A 244 -3.66 17.11 -5.61
C ASP A 244 -4.36 17.69 -6.84
N GLN A 245 -3.59 18.06 -7.87
CA GLN A 245 -4.13 18.67 -9.07
C GLN A 245 -5.06 17.73 -9.84
N LYS A 246 -4.59 16.48 -10.10
CA LYS A 246 -5.38 15.51 -10.89
C LYS A 246 -6.59 15.01 -10.11
N ILE A 247 -6.47 14.83 -8.80
CA ILE A 247 -7.59 14.48 -7.92
C ILE A 247 -8.67 15.55 -7.99
N CYS A 248 -8.31 16.82 -7.82
CA CYS A 248 -9.25 17.94 -7.86
C CYS A 248 -9.95 18.07 -9.22
N GLU A 249 -9.21 17.92 -10.32
CA GLU A 249 -9.75 17.90 -11.68
C GLU A 249 -10.83 16.82 -11.85
N LEU A 250 -10.52 15.58 -11.49
CA LEU A 250 -11.43 14.44 -11.63
C LEU A 250 -12.67 14.57 -10.74
N VAL A 251 -12.51 15.01 -9.49
CA VAL A 251 -13.64 15.20 -8.58
C VAL A 251 -14.55 16.33 -9.07
N SER A 252 -13.99 17.44 -9.55
CA SER A 252 -14.77 18.55 -10.11
C SER A 252 -15.52 18.15 -11.36
N HIS A 253 -14.93 17.30 -12.20
CA HIS A 253 -15.57 16.79 -13.42
C HIS A 253 -16.74 15.85 -13.09
N CYS A 254 -16.51 14.82 -12.25
CA CYS A 254 -17.54 13.83 -11.94
C CYS A 254 -18.59 14.32 -10.93
N GLY A 255 -18.27 15.29 -10.08
CA GLY A 255 -19.18 15.83 -9.06
C GLY A 255 -19.57 14.85 -7.94
N ALA A 256 -18.99 13.65 -7.92
CA ALA A 256 -19.20 12.62 -6.88
C ALA A 256 -17.91 11.80 -6.72
N THR A 257 -17.55 11.46 -5.46
CA THR A 257 -16.31 10.75 -5.20
C THR A 257 -16.41 9.73 -4.06
N ILE A 258 -15.66 8.64 -4.23
CA ILE A 258 -15.44 7.60 -3.22
C ILE A 258 -13.94 7.35 -3.10
N THR A 259 -13.46 7.04 -1.89
CA THR A 259 -12.15 6.43 -1.66
C THR A 259 -12.32 5.01 -1.16
N ALA A 260 -11.40 4.11 -1.58
CA ALA A 260 -11.38 2.71 -1.15
C ALA A 260 -9.97 2.31 -0.70
N GLU A 261 -9.84 1.89 0.56
CA GLU A 261 -8.56 1.61 1.21
C GLU A 261 -8.65 0.45 2.21
N ASN A 262 -7.66 -0.44 2.21
CA ASN A 262 -7.50 -1.48 3.24
C ASN A 262 -6.78 -0.90 4.46
N HIS A 263 -7.38 0.10 5.06
CA HIS A 263 -6.85 0.91 6.17
C HIS A 263 -8.02 1.53 6.92
N SER A 264 -7.78 2.08 8.10
CA SER A 264 -8.76 2.91 8.79
C SER A 264 -9.20 4.07 7.89
N ILE A 265 -10.49 4.41 7.93
CA ILE A 265 -11.00 5.62 7.27
C ILE A 265 -10.43 6.91 7.88
N ILE A 266 -9.70 6.82 8.99
CA ILE A 266 -9.07 7.95 9.70
C ILE A 266 -7.58 8.00 9.32
N GLY A 267 -7.14 9.13 8.78
CA GLY A 267 -5.75 9.41 8.46
C GLY A 267 -5.23 8.80 7.14
N GLY A 268 -5.99 7.94 6.47
CA GLY A 268 -5.60 7.22 5.25
C GLY A 268 -5.78 8.00 3.95
N LEU A 269 -6.11 7.27 2.87
CA LEU A 269 -6.35 7.80 1.53
C LEU A 269 -7.52 8.79 1.51
N GLY A 270 -8.62 8.47 2.23
CA GLY A 270 -9.80 9.34 2.28
C GLY A 270 -9.48 10.72 2.85
N ASP A 271 -8.61 10.80 3.86
CA ASP A 271 -8.16 12.08 4.41
C ASP A 271 -7.19 12.81 3.47
N ALA A 272 -6.34 12.08 2.73
CA ALA A 272 -5.46 12.70 1.75
C ALA A 272 -6.25 13.37 0.62
N VAL A 273 -7.27 12.69 0.08
CA VAL A 273 -8.17 13.23 -0.94
C VAL A 273 -8.98 14.40 -0.38
N SER A 274 -9.55 14.27 0.83
CA SER A 274 -10.31 15.36 1.46
C SER A 274 -9.47 16.62 1.66
N LYS A 275 -8.19 16.46 2.08
CA LYS A 275 -7.25 17.58 2.22
C LYS A 275 -7.03 18.30 0.88
N ALA A 276 -6.75 17.53 -0.18
CA ALA A 276 -6.53 18.09 -1.52
C ALA A 276 -7.72 18.92 -2.00
N LEU A 277 -8.95 18.42 -1.82
CA LEU A 277 -10.16 19.14 -2.18
C LEU A 277 -10.36 20.42 -1.37
N ASN A 278 -10.18 20.34 -0.05
CA ASN A 278 -10.35 21.48 0.85
C ASN A 278 -9.35 22.61 0.55
N GLU A 279 -8.09 22.30 0.26
CA GLU A 279 -7.06 23.27 -0.11
C GLU A 279 -7.36 24.00 -1.43
N LYS A 280 -8.20 23.40 -2.28
CA LYS A 280 -8.68 23.98 -3.56
C LYS A 280 -10.10 24.53 -3.48
N ASN A 281 -10.71 24.59 -2.29
CA ASN A 281 -12.09 25.05 -2.05
C ASN A 281 -13.15 24.26 -2.86
N ILE A 282 -12.94 22.97 -3.07
CA ILE A 282 -13.89 22.08 -3.76
C ILE A 282 -14.80 21.44 -2.70
N SER A 283 -16.08 21.86 -2.68
CA SER A 283 -17.10 21.43 -1.72
C SER A 283 -17.84 20.16 -2.18
N ILE A 284 -17.10 19.07 -2.42
CA ILE A 284 -17.66 17.75 -2.78
C ILE A 284 -17.31 16.77 -1.66
N ALA A 285 -18.33 16.07 -1.13
CA ALA A 285 -18.16 15.14 -0.03
C ALA A 285 -17.36 13.90 -0.47
N VAL A 286 -16.28 13.59 0.28
CA VAL A 286 -15.51 12.35 0.11
C VAL A 286 -16.18 11.23 0.89
N ASN A 287 -16.74 10.26 0.19
CA ASN A 287 -17.33 9.07 0.77
C ASN A 287 -16.29 7.95 0.83
N ARG A 288 -16.18 7.28 1.98
CA ARG A 288 -15.06 6.37 2.26
C ARG A 288 -15.54 4.93 2.37
N VAL A 289 -14.82 4.02 1.73
CA VAL A 289 -14.85 2.57 1.95
C VAL A 289 -13.51 2.20 2.57
N GLY A 290 -13.53 1.74 3.81
CA GLY A 290 -12.36 1.44 4.62
C GLY A 290 -12.80 0.92 5.99
N ILE A 291 -11.84 0.54 6.81
CA ILE A 291 -12.08 0.04 8.17
C ILE A 291 -12.59 1.22 9.02
N LYS A 292 -13.76 1.04 9.61
CA LYS A 292 -14.33 2.04 10.52
C LYS A 292 -13.51 2.09 11.81
N ASP A 293 -13.81 3.03 12.69
CA ASP A 293 -13.14 3.21 13.98
C ASP A 293 -13.30 1.97 14.89
N SER A 294 -12.59 0.89 14.53
CA SER A 294 -12.61 -0.39 15.25
C SER A 294 -11.38 -1.24 14.92
N PHE A 295 -10.90 -1.97 15.91
CA PHE A 295 -9.95 -3.05 15.67
C PHE A 295 -10.68 -4.26 15.07
N ALA A 296 -9.96 -5.00 14.21
CA ALA A 296 -10.47 -6.24 13.65
C ALA A 296 -10.00 -7.45 14.46
N GLU A 297 -10.73 -8.55 14.34
CA GLU A 297 -10.39 -9.83 14.95
C GLU A 297 -9.42 -10.64 14.09
N GLY A 298 -9.00 -11.83 14.56
CA GLY A 298 -8.27 -12.81 13.75
C GLY A 298 -9.22 -13.51 12.76
N GLY A 299 -8.74 -13.81 11.56
CA GLY A 299 -9.54 -14.49 10.54
C GLY A 299 -8.85 -14.48 9.17
N SER A 300 -9.37 -15.28 8.23
CA SER A 300 -8.86 -15.26 6.86
C SER A 300 -9.10 -13.91 6.20
N THR A 301 -8.23 -13.50 5.29
CA THR A 301 -8.38 -12.23 4.56
C THR A 301 -9.76 -12.07 3.90
N PRO A 302 -10.31 -13.05 3.18
CA PRO A 302 -11.65 -12.92 2.59
C PRO A 302 -12.75 -12.71 3.63
N TYR A 303 -12.69 -13.44 4.76
CA TYR A 303 -13.64 -13.25 5.85
C TYR A 303 -13.58 -11.84 6.44
N LEU A 304 -12.36 -11.34 6.70
CA LEU A 304 -12.16 -10.01 7.28
C LEU A 304 -12.60 -8.91 6.32
N LEU A 305 -12.25 -8.99 5.04
CA LEU A 305 -12.68 -8.00 4.05
C LEU A 305 -14.20 -7.94 3.95
N ASN A 306 -14.87 -9.09 3.93
CA ASN A 306 -16.34 -9.16 3.91
C ASN A 306 -16.95 -8.56 5.19
N LYS A 307 -16.47 -8.99 6.36
CA LYS A 307 -17.00 -8.54 7.67
C LYS A 307 -16.85 -7.04 7.89
N TYR A 308 -15.73 -6.45 7.44
CA TYR A 308 -15.42 -5.04 7.65
C TYR A 308 -15.84 -4.12 6.50
N GLY A 309 -16.58 -4.64 5.52
CA GLY A 309 -17.19 -3.86 4.46
C GLY A 309 -16.19 -3.36 3.41
N LEU A 310 -15.23 -4.21 3.02
CA LEU A 310 -14.19 -3.95 2.04
C LEU A 310 -14.36 -4.77 0.75
N GLU A 311 -15.57 -5.29 0.50
CA GLU A 311 -15.87 -6.04 -0.71
C GLU A 311 -16.34 -5.15 -1.87
N THR A 312 -16.28 -5.69 -3.08
CA THR A 312 -16.76 -5.02 -4.29
C THR A 312 -18.19 -4.48 -4.12
N GLN A 313 -19.07 -5.26 -3.49
CA GLN A 313 -20.46 -4.87 -3.28
C GLN A 313 -20.59 -3.68 -2.31
N ASP A 314 -19.68 -3.51 -1.36
CA ASP A 314 -19.68 -2.37 -0.44
C ASP A 314 -19.35 -1.06 -1.20
N ILE A 315 -18.44 -1.12 -2.18
CA ILE A 315 -18.14 0.00 -3.07
C ILE A 315 -19.36 0.32 -3.94
N VAL A 316 -20.00 -0.68 -4.55
CA VAL A 316 -21.23 -0.50 -5.35
C VAL A 316 -22.33 0.16 -4.53
N ASN A 317 -22.61 -0.38 -3.34
CA ASN A 317 -23.64 0.17 -2.43
C ASN A 317 -23.34 1.62 -2.04
N LYS A 318 -22.08 1.93 -1.77
CA LYS A 318 -21.63 3.29 -1.47
C LYS A 318 -21.83 4.22 -2.68
N ALA A 319 -21.47 3.79 -3.89
CA ALA A 319 -21.63 4.53 -5.13
C ALA A 319 -23.11 4.90 -5.39
N LEU A 320 -23.98 3.93 -5.31
CA LEU A 320 -25.43 4.15 -5.49
C LEU A 320 -26.00 5.15 -4.45
N LYS A 321 -25.51 5.10 -3.21
CA LYS A 321 -25.93 6.05 -2.18
C LYS A 321 -25.46 7.47 -2.49
N VAL A 322 -24.22 7.64 -2.92
CA VAL A 322 -23.62 8.94 -3.23
C VAL A 322 -24.33 9.58 -4.40
N LEU A 323 -24.59 8.84 -5.47
CA LEU A 323 -25.27 9.35 -6.68
C LEU A 323 -26.72 9.75 -6.38
N LYS A 324 -27.44 9.04 -5.51
CA LYS A 324 -28.79 9.47 -5.06
C LYS A 324 -28.77 10.80 -4.30
N GLN A 325 -27.67 11.09 -3.61
CA GLN A 325 -27.52 12.38 -2.91
C GLN A 325 -27.15 13.50 -3.88
N LYS A 326 -26.34 13.24 -4.90
CA LYS A 326 -25.99 14.18 -5.97
C LYS A 326 -27.23 14.68 -6.70
N ILE A 327 -28.15 13.79 -7.06
CA ILE A 327 -29.42 14.12 -7.76
C ILE A 327 -30.34 15.00 -6.91
N LYS A 328 -30.28 14.93 -5.58
CA LYS A 328 -31.15 15.74 -4.69
C LYS A 328 -30.64 17.15 -4.45
N VAL A 329 -29.41 17.46 -4.80
CA VAL A 329 -28.78 18.78 -4.58
C VAL A 329 -28.79 19.63 -5.86
N ASN A 330 -29.01 19.03 -7.01
CA ASN A 330 -29.22 19.67 -8.30
C ASN A 330 -30.71 19.84 -8.59
#